data_44049d976e768f2ddd91d77c6e012633
#
_entry.id   44049d976e768f2ddd91d77c6e012633
#
_cell.length_a   1.000
_cell.length_b   1.000
_cell.length_c   1.000
_cell.angle_alpha   90.00
_cell.angle_beta   90.00
_cell.angle_gamma   90.00
#
_symmetry.space_group_name_H-M   'P 1'
#
loop_
_entity.id
_entity.type
_entity.pdbx_description
1 polymer ?
#
loop_
_entity_poly.entity_id
_entity_poly.type
_entity_poly.pdbx_seq_one_letter_code
_entity_poly.pdbx_strand_id
1 'polypeptide(L)'
;MDIHALQQIVHQTRDARRKQTIPKFSPADRDQLIHKYHPDYRASAYRPIRFGPNADDKTVIELAALLEGDSSIPEHIDLTPQYTTDVLVIGGGGAGCAAALHAHATGAKVILATKLRLGDSNSVMAQGGMQISVAPEDSPVTHFLDTLKGGHMQNDHELLKVMVEEGPSIAKWLIELGVLFDRQANGNLHVKKGGGSSKPRLLTCSDYTGLEIMRVLKDEVLNQKIQLLEFCAAVELLSDDNGQCTGAIFKDLDNHRHVVVAAKSVILATGGIGRLHIQGFPTSNHYGATGDGLCLSYRMGAKLDHIDTFQYHPSGAVYPEQLIGALVTEGIRSEGGHLVNAKGERFVNELDTRDVVSSSIIRECEEGRGIRTMSGRIGVWLDTPLLDAEHGPGTVEKHFPAMMMQFERFGIDISKDPVLIYPTLHYQNGGVKIDANSETNVKNLFVAGEASGGLHGRNRLMGNSLLDLMVFGKRSGLTAASRAGSMPQGKLTLNHLKRFRAEAKKHGNSSGVISPMILPAYTRREPERTATK
;
A
#
# COMPACT_ATOMS: atom_id res chain seq x y z
N MET A 1 22.75 25.20 -9.47
CA MET A 1 23.52 24.95 -8.21
C MET A 1 23.96 23.50 -8.26
N ASP A 2 25.26 23.25 -8.11
CA ASP A 2 25.79 21.88 -8.16
C ASP A 2 25.31 21.09 -6.95
N ILE A 3 24.71 19.93 -7.19
CA ILE A 3 24.17 19.05 -6.13
C ILE A 3 25.27 18.61 -5.15
N HIS A 4 26.49 18.38 -5.67
CA HIS A 4 27.63 17.99 -4.85
C HIS A 4 28.07 19.09 -3.87
N ALA A 5 27.95 20.37 -4.26
CA ALA A 5 28.22 21.47 -3.36
C ALA A 5 27.20 21.54 -2.20
N LEU A 6 25.94 21.16 -2.47
CA LEU A 6 24.88 21.11 -1.46
C LEU A 6 25.03 19.90 -0.50
N GLN A 7 25.65 18.83 -0.93
CA GLN A 7 25.97 17.67 -0.07
C GLN A 7 27.03 17.97 0.98
N GLN A 8 27.94 18.89 0.70
CA GLN A 8 29.04 19.22 1.61
C GLN A 8 28.57 19.66 3.00
N ILE A 9 27.46 20.39 3.10
CA ILE A 9 26.93 20.83 4.40
C ILE A 9 26.59 19.63 5.31
N VAL A 10 26.13 18.51 4.70
CA VAL A 10 25.80 17.28 5.43
C VAL A 10 27.07 16.68 6.05
N HIS A 11 28.16 16.64 5.31
CA HIS A 11 29.45 16.13 5.80
C HIS A 11 30.03 17.04 6.89
N GLN A 12 30.04 18.35 6.67
CA GLN A 12 30.60 19.34 7.59
C GLN A 12 29.89 19.37 8.95
N THR A 13 28.58 19.12 8.98
CA THR A 13 27.78 19.20 10.22
C THR A 13 27.61 17.84 10.90
N ARG A 14 28.10 16.73 10.33
CA ARG A 14 27.87 15.37 10.81
C ARG A 14 28.32 15.16 12.26
N ASP A 15 29.53 15.57 12.63
CA ASP A 15 30.07 15.36 13.98
C ASP A 15 29.29 16.11 15.05
N ALA A 16 28.77 17.30 14.73
CA ALA A 16 27.90 18.04 15.61
C ALA A 16 26.53 17.35 15.78
N ARG A 17 25.96 16.85 14.67
CA ARG A 17 24.65 16.18 14.66
C ARG A 17 24.67 14.83 15.39
N ARG A 18 25.78 14.08 15.36
CA ARG A 18 25.96 12.82 16.10
C ARG A 18 25.77 12.99 17.61
N LYS A 19 26.10 14.17 18.14
CA LYS A 19 25.97 14.50 19.57
C LYS A 19 24.58 14.98 19.96
N GLN A 20 23.68 15.19 19.00
CA GLN A 20 22.35 15.70 19.25
C GLN A 20 21.35 14.60 19.52
N THR A 21 20.55 14.76 20.56
CA THR A 21 19.34 13.96 20.79
C THR A 21 18.13 14.80 20.43
N ILE A 22 17.33 14.36 19.45
CA ILE A 22 16.10 15.04 19.08
C ILE A 22 14.94 14.34 19.81
N PRO A 23 14.26 15.01 20.74
CA PRO A 23 13.11 14.43 21.44
C PRO A 23 11.94 14.24 20.47
N LYS A 24 11.05 13.29 20.78
CA LYS A 24 9.76 13.20 20.11
C LYS A 24 8.89 14.40 20.47
N PHE A 25 8.03 14.81 19.55
CA PHE A 25 7.04 15.85 19.79
C PHE A 25 6.12 15.49 20.96
N SER A 26 5.71 16.49 21.74
CA SER A 26 4.58 16.34 22.64
C SER A 26 3.31 16.01 21.85
N PRO A 27 2.28 15.36 22.41
CA PRO A 27 1.03 15.11 21.69
C PRO A 27 0.42 16.36 21.07
N ALA A 28 0.44 17.50 21.77
CA ALA A 28 -0.11 18.78 21.28
C ALA A 28 0.69 19.34 20.09
N ASP A 29 2.04 19.36 20.20
CA ASP A 29 2.90 19.86 19.12
C ASP A 29 2.83 18.96 17.89
N ARG A 30 2.74 17.62 18.09
CA ARG A 30 2.53 16.65 17.03
C ARG A 30 1.23 16.92 16.28
N ASP A 31 0.12 17.05 16.99
CA ASP A 31 -1.18 17.28 16.39
C ASP A 31 -1.21 18.61 15.62
N GLN A 32 -0.63 19.67 16.18
CA GLN A 32 -0.48 20.96 15.49
C GLN A 32 0.36 20.84 14.20
N LEU A 33 1.48 20.12 14.24
CA LEU A 33 2.35 19.87 13.09
C LEU A 33 1.59 19.13 11.98
N ILE A 34 0.92 18.02 12.34
CA ILE A 34 0.17 17.21 11.38
C ILE A 34 -0.97 18.01 10.77
N HIS A 35 -1.80 18.67 11.58
CA HIS A 35 -2.92 19.47 11.06
C HIS A 35 -2.48 20.59 10.10
N LYS A 36 -1.30 21.16 10.32
CA LYS A 36 -0.81 22.27 9.48
C LYS A 36 -0.13 21.79 8.19
N TYR A 37 0.60 20.67 8.22
CA TYR A 37 1.50 20.30 7.14
C TYR A 37 1.17 18.96 6.47
N HIS A 38 0.44 18.04 7.13
CA HIS A 38 0.11 16.75 6.52
C HIS A 38 -0.92 16.91 5.39
N PRO A 39 -0.72 16.28 4.22
CA PRO A 39 -1.61 16.47 3.07
C PRO A 39 -3.07 16.10 3.32
N ASP A 40 -3.36 15.16 4.23
CA ASP A 40 -4.73 14.75 4.57
C ASP A 40 -5.56 15.88 5.22
N TYR A 41 -4.93 16.93 5.71
CA TYR A 41 -5.61 18.08 6.31
C TYR A 41 -5.74 19.29 5.37
N ARG A 42 -5.34 19.17 4.10
CA ARG A 42 -5.52 20.22 3.08
C ARG A 42 -6.96 20.24 2.58
N ALA A 43 -7.81 21.05 3.19
CA ALA A 43 -9.26 21.09 2.91
C ALA A 43 -9.61 21.23 1.41
N SER A 44 -8.80 21.97 0.63
CA SER A 44 -9.02 22.17 -0.81
C SER A 44 -8.84 20.91 -1.66
N ALA A 45 -8.18 19.87 -1.12
CA ALA A 45 -7.97 18.60 -1.81
C ALA A 45 -9.11 17.60 -1.59
N TYR A 46 -10.09 17.93 -0.74
CA TYR A 46 -11.16 17.03 -0.32
C TYR A 46 -12.52 17.55 -0.74
N ARG A 47 -13.42 16.63 -1.07
CA ARG A 47 -14.84 16.90 -1.28
C ARG A 47 -15.71 15.75 -0.79
N PRO A 48 -17.00 15.99 -0.49
CA PRO A 48 -17.94 14.89 -0.23
C PRO A 48 -18.17 14.05 -1.48
N ILE A 49 -18.43 12.77 -1.26
CA ILE A 49 -18.96 11.85 -2.27
C ILE A 49 -20.45 12.17 -2.45
N ARG A 50 -20.91 12.26 -3.70
CA ARG A 50 -22.27 12.75 -4.00
C ARG A 50 -23.35 11.70 -3.84
N PHE A 51 -23.06 10.42 -4.05
CA PHE A 51 -24.03 9.32 -3.98
C PHE A 51 -23.35 7.97 -3.72
N GLY A 52 -24.14 6.96 -3.39
CA GLY A 52 -23.68 5.61 -3.09
C GLY A 52 -23.55 5.33 -1.58
N PRO A 53 -22.94 4.19 -1.20
CA PRO A 53 -22.95 3.73 0.21
C PRO A 53 -22.23 4.66 1.19
N ASN A 54 -21.36 5.55 0.71
CA ASN A 54 -20.63 6.55 1.49
C ASN A 54 -20.99 7.99 1.05
N ALA A 55 -22.23 8.22 0.61
CA ALA A 55 -22.67 9.59 0.31
C ALA A 55 -22.42 10.51 1.51
N ASP A 56 -21.97 11.74 1.24
CA ASP A 56 -21.58 12.79 2.19
C ASP A 56 -20.25 12.56 2.94
N ASP A 57 -19.66 11.36 2.91
CA ASP A 57 -18.30 11.13 3.42
C ASP A 57 -17.28 11.89 2.55
N LYS A 58 -16.29 12.50 3.21
CA LYS A 58 -15.23 13.24 2.52
C LYS A 58 -14.09 12.33 2.12
N THR A 59 -13.60 12.52 0.91
CA THR A 59 -12.35 11.92 0.42
C THR A 59 -11.66 12.86 -0.55
N VAL A 60 -10.44 12.52 -0.98
CA VAL A 60 -9.71 13.30 -1.98
C VAL A 60 -10.47 13.35 -3.30
N ILE A 61 -10.35 14.47 -3.99
CA ILE A 61 -11.10 14.76 -5.24
C ILE A 61 -10.88 13.65 -6.26
N GLU A 62 -9.66 13.14 -6.39
CA GLU A 62 -9.27 12.09 -7.34
C GLU A 62 -10.00 10.78 -7.04
N LEU A 63 -10.07 10.36 -5.78
CA LEU A 63 -10.78 9.13 -5.40
C LEU A 63 -12.29 9.30 -5.51
N ALA A 64 -12.83 10.42 -5.05
CA ALA A 64 -14.26 10.71 -5.19
C ALA A 64 -14.72 10.66 -6.65
N ALA A 65 -13.91 11.20 -7.58
CA ALA A 65 -14.21 11.15 -9.01
C ALA A 65 -14.25 9.70 -9.56
N LEU A 66 -13.35 8.83 -9.08
CA LEU A 66 -13.35 7.42 -9.49
C LEU A 66 -14.51 6.62 -8.89
N LEU A 67 -14.83 6.82 -7.60
CA LEU A 67 -15.95 6.16 -6.94
C LEU A 67 -17.30 6.51 -7.59
N GLU A 68 -17.43 7.74 -8.07
CA GLU A 68 -18.60 8.23 -8.81
C GLU A 68 -18.54 7.93 -10.31
N GLY A 69 -17.44 7.34 -10.80
CA GLY A 69 -17.23 7.02 -12.21
C GLY A 69 -18.14 5.89 -12.72
N ASP A 70 -18.53 5.98 -14.00
CA ASP A 70 -19.32 4.93 -14.65
C ASP A 70 -18.45 3.73 -15.04
N SER A 71 -19.08 2.58 -15.20
CA SER A 71 -18.45 1.36 -15.71
C SER A 71 -18.20 1.46 -17.23
N SER A 72 -17.10 0.87 -17.70
CA SER A 72 -16.86 0.69 -19.14
C SER A 72 -17.78 -0.37 -19.78
N ILE A 73 -18.53 -1.12 -18.97
CA ILE A 73 -19.40 -2.19 -19.44
C ILE A 73 -20.67 -1.61 -20.07
N PRO A 74 -21.01 -2.00 -21.33
CA PRO A 74 -22.24 -1.57 -21.97
C PRO A 74 -23.48 -2.15 -21.27
N GLU A 75 -24.64 -1.53 -21.51
CA GLU A 75 -25.92 -1.99 -20.91
C GLU A 75 -26.29 -3.42 -21.31
N HIS A 76 -25.94 -3.80 -22.53
CA HIS A 76 -26.18 -5.13 -23.09
C HIS A 76 -24.84 -5.80 -23.39
N ILE A 77 -24.49 -6.77 -22.56
CA ILE A 77 -23.31 -7.63 -22.73
C ILE A 77 -23.74 -9.07 -22.50
N ASP A 78 -23.15 -9.99 -23.26
CA ASP A 78 -23.34 -11.43 -23.02
C ASP A 78 -22.64 -11.81 -21.72
N LEU A 79 -23.39 -12.36 -20.78
CA LEU A 79 -22.91 -12.82 -19.47
C LEU A 79 -22.67 -14.34 -19.43
N THR A 80 -22.62 -15.01 -20.57
CA THR A 80 -22.26 -16.44 -20.64
C THR A 80 -20.84 -16.60 -20.11
N PRO A 81 -20.65 -17.39 -19.02
CA PRO A 81 -19.34 -17.48 -18.40
C PRO A 81 -18.39 -18.35 -19.25
N GLN A 82 -17.18 -17.84 -19.51
CA GLN A 82 -16.08 -18.61 -20.07
C GLN A 82 -15.39 -19.48 -19.02
N TYR A 83 -15.47 -19.07 -17.76
CA TYR A 83 -14.92 -19.81 -16.63
C TYR A 83 -15.91 -19.86 -15.47
N THR A 84 -15.86 -21.00 -14.74
CA THR A 84 -16.65 -21.18 -13.51
C THR A 84 -15.74 -21.72 -12.41
N THR A 85 -15.84 -21.18 -11.21
CA THR A 85 -14.98 -21.53 -10.06
C THR A 85 -15.75 -21.44 -8.75
N ASP A 86 -15.24 -22.04 -7.68
CA ASP A 86 -15.76 -21.85 -6.33
C ASP A 86 -15.31 -20.48 -5.77
N VAL A 87 -14.01 -20.18 -5.87
CA VAL A 87 -13.43 -18.94 -5.38
C VAL A 87 -12.68 -18.23 -6.51
N LEU A 88 -13.06 -16.99 -6.78
CA LEU A 88 -12.37 -16.10 -7.70
C LEU A 88 -11.56 -15.09 -6.87
N VAL A 89 -10.24 -15.09 -7.03
CA VAL A 89 -9.33 -14.12 -6.41
C VAL A 89 -8.92 -13.10 -7.47
N ILE A 90 -9.11 -11.81 -7.19
CA ILE A 90 -8.79 -10.70 -8.09
C ILE A 90 -7.63 -9.89 -7.50
N GLY A 91 -6.43 -10.07 -8.08
CA GLY A 91 -5.19 -9.43 -7.68
C GLY A 91 -4.09 -10.44 -7.38
N GLY A 92 -2.95 -10.34 -8.09
CA GLY A 92 -1.81 -11.26 -8.02
C GLY A 92 -0.70 -10.84 -7.06
N GLY A 93 -0.98 -9.93 -6.11
CA GLY A 93 -0.07 -9.53 -5.04
C GLY A 93 -0.08 -10.50 -3.85
N GLY A 94 0.62 -10.14 -2.76
CA GLY A 94 0.77 -11.00 -1.59
C GLY A 94 -0.55 -11.45 -0.98
N ALA A 95 -1.54 -10.55 -0.82
CA ALA A 95 -2.85 -10.90 -0.28
C ALA A 95 -3.60 -11.90 -1.18
N GLY A 96 -3.56 -11.69 -2.50
CA GLY A 96 -4.21 -12.59 -3.46
C GLY A 96 -3.54 -13.97 -3.52
N CYS A 97 -2.20 -14.03 -3.51
CA CYS A 97 -1.47 -15.30 -3.45
C CYS A 97 -1.81 -16.06 -2.15
N ALA A 98 -1.78 -15.38 -0.99
CA ALA A 98 -2.15 -16.00 0.28
C ALA A 98 -3.60 -16.51 0.27
N ALA A 99 -4.54 -15.70 -0.24
CA ALA A 99 -5.95 -16.10 -0.36
C ALA A 99 -6.14 -17.31 -1.26
N ALA A 100 -5.49 -17.30 -2.43
CA ALA A 100 -5.59 -18.41 -3.41
C ALA A 100 -5.02 -19.71 -2.86
N LEU A 101 -3.84 -19.66 -2.23
CA LEU A 101 -3.19 -20.84 -1.62
C LEU A 101 -4.04 -21.43 -0.49
N HIS A 102 -4.55 -20.59 0.42
CA HIS A 102 -5.36 -21.10 1.52
C HIS A 102 -6.75 -21.59 1.07
N ALA A 103 -7.37 -20.95 0.09
CA ALA A 103 -8.62 -21.46 -0.49
C ALA A 103 -8.38 -22.80 -1.21
N HIS A 104 -7.32 -22.90 -2.01
CA HIS A 104 -6.97 -24.13 -2.73
C HIS A 104 -6.68 -25.30 -1.78
N ALA A 105 -5.99 -25.05 -0.68
CA ALA A 105 -5.66 -26.06 0.33
C ALA A 105 -6.90 -26.71 0.98
N THR A 106 -8.09 -26.09 0.89
CA THR A 106 -9.36 -26.70 1.35
C THR A 106 -9.99 -27.62 0.32
N GLY A 107 -9.43 -27.74 -0.89
CA GLY A 107 -10.00 -28.48 -2.03
C GLY A 107 -10.95 -27.67 -2.91
N ALA A 108 -11.13 -26.36 -2.64
CA ALA A 108 -11.94 -25.50 -3.50
C ALA A 108 -11.28 -25.29 -4.87
N LYS A 109 -12.10 -25.21 -5.92
CA LYS A 109 -11.64 -24.77 -7.23
C LYS A 109 -11.38 -23.26 -7.19
N VAL A 110 -10.15 -22.85 -7.49
CA VAL A 110 -9.71 -21.45 -7.41
C VAL A 110 -9.24 -20.94 -8.77
N ILE A 111 -9.64 -19.73 -9.12
CA ILE A 111 -9.05 -18.94 -10.21
C ILE A 111 -8.46 -17.69 -9.60
N LEU A 112 -7.18 -17.41 -9.89
CA LEU A 112 -6.50 -16.17 -9.56
C LEU A 112 -6.37 -15.33 -10.84
N ALA A 113 -7.06 -14.19 -10.88
CA ALA A 113 -6.99 -13.26 -11.98
C ALA A 113 -6.17 -12.02 -11.59
N THR A 114 -5.30 -11.56 -12.47
CA THR A 114 -4.47 -10.39 -12.24
C THR A 114 -4.38 -9.51 -13.48
N LYS A 115 -4.41 -8.20 -13.27
CA LYS A 115 -4.33 -7.17 -14.30
C LYS A 115 -2.99 -7.18 -15.04
N LEU A 116 -1.92 -7.54 -14.35
CA LEU A 116 -0.56 -7.67 -14.88
C LEU A 116 -0.08 -9.10 -14.67
N ARG A 117 1.24 -9.35 -14.58
CA ARG A 117 1.78 -10.68 -14.28
C ARG A 117 1.59 -11.03 -12.80
N LEU A 118 1.53 -12.31 -12.51
CA LEU A 118 1.55 -12.80 -11.13
C LEU A 118 2.78 -12.28 -10.38
N GLY A 119 2.55 -11.66 -9.24
CA GLY A 119 3.59 -11.06 -8.41
C GLY A 119 3.87 -9.58 -8.70
N ASP A 120 3.52 -9.05 -9.86
CA ASP A 120 3.69 -7.62 -10.17
C ASP A 120 2.75 -6.77 -9.30
N SER A 121 3.27 -6.23 -8.20
CA SER A 121 2.46 -5.58 -7.15
C SER A 121 3.29 -4.70 -6.22
N ASN A 122 2.65 -3.91 -5.35
CA ASN A 122 3.33 -3.21 -4.26
C ASN A 122 4.03 -4.17 -3.29
N SER A 123 3.53 -5.41 -3.15
CA SER A 123 4.11 -6.40 -2.24
C SER A 123 5.55 -6.74 -2.62
N VAL A 124 5.85 -6.92 -3.91
CA VAL A 124 7.22 -7.24 -4.37
C VAL A 124 8.19 -6.08 -4.16
N MET A 125 7.69 -4.85 -4.07
CA MET A 125 8.49 -3.63 -3.88
C MET A 125 8.72 -3.28 -2.41
N ALA A 126 8.16 -4.04 -1.46
CA ALA A 126 8.29 -3.76 -0.04
C ALA A 126 9.69 -4.09 0.47
N GLN A 127 10.39 -3.09 1.00
CA GLN A 127 11.80 -3.18 1.40
C GLN A 127 11.97 -3.43 2.89
N GLY A 128 11.08 -2.84 3.71
CA GLY A 128 11.33 -2.61 5.12
C GLY A 128 11.09 -3.79 6.07
N GLY A 129 10.41 -4.85 5.66
CA GLY A 129 10.12 -6.01 6.51
C GLY A 129 8.67 -6.13 6.99
N MET A 130 8.42 -7.18 7.78
CA MET A 130 7.11 -7.56 8.35
C MET A 130 7.15 -7.49 9.86
N GLN A 131 6.23 -6.76 10.50
CA GLN A 131 6.12 -6.74 11.97
C GLN A 131 5.42 -7.99 12.49
N ILE A 132 6.10 -8.77 13.30
CA ILE A 132 5.53 -9.96 13.96
C ILE A 132 6.18 -10.12 15.34
N SER A 133 5.39 -10.28 16.39
CA SER A 133 5.86 -10.50 17.75
C SER A 133 6.30 -11.95 17.96
N VAL A 134 7.51 -12.28 17.52
CA VAL A 134 8.13 -13.62 17.65
C VAL A 134 9.26 -13.66 18.67
N ALA A 135 9.76 -12.51 19.12
CA ALA A 135 10.84 -12.44 20.12
C ALA A 135 10.28 -12.70 21.54
N PRO A 136 11.06 -13.36 22.43
CA PRO A 136 10.61 -13.67 23.78
C PRO A 136 10.20 -12.46 24.65
N GLU A 137 10.81 -11.28 24.37
CA GLU A 137 10.58 -10.02 25.09
C GLU A 137 9.43 -9.19 24.49
N ASP A 138 8.76 -9.68 23.45
CA ASP A 138 7.64 -9.03 22.79
C ASP A 138 6.35 -9.89 22.89
N SER A 139 5.21 -9.32 22.52
CA SER A 139 3.93 -10.01 22.55
C SER A 139 2.92 -9.42 21.56
N PRO A 140 1.90 -10.19 21.15
CA PRO A 140 0.77 -9.66 20.40
C PRO A 140 0.10 -8.45 21.07
N VAL A 141 0.03 -8.43 22.42
CA VAL A 141 -0.52 -7.30 23.18
C VAL A 141 0.30 -6.04 22.99
N THR A 142 1.64 -6.14 23.08
CA THR A 142 2.53 -4.99 22.85
C THR A 142 2.42 -4.50 21.41
N HIS A 143 2.37 -5.43 20.45
CA HIS A 143 2.17 -5.11 19.04
C HIS A 143 0.82 -4.41 18.80
N PHE A 144 -0.25 -4.90 19.45
CA PHE A 144 -1.59 -4.28 19.41
C PHE A 144 -1.54 -2.82 19.89
N LEU A 145 -0.96 -2.58 21.07
CA LEU A 145 -0.89 -1.25 21.67
C LEU A 145 -0.07 -0.27 20.83
N ASP A 146 1.06 -0.70 20.28
CA ASP A 146 1.88 0.12 19.38
C ASP A 146 1.09 0.49 18.11
N THR A 147 0.39 -0.48 17.52
CA THR A 147 -0.38 -0.26 16.29
C THR A 147 -1.58 0.64 16.52
N LEU A 148 -2.31 0.43 17.62
CA LEU A 148 -3.45 1.26 18.02
C LEU A 148 -3.02 2.71 18.21
N LYS A 149 -1.90 2.93 18.91
CA LYS A 149 -1.32 4.25 19.13
C LYS A 149 -0.84 4.89 17.84
N GLY A 150 -0.18 4.10 16.98
CA GLY A 150 0.27 4.55 15.66
C GLY A 150 -0.87 4.93 14.72
N GLY A 151 -2.01 4.23 14.80
CA GLY A 151 -3.23 4.49 14.03
C GLY A 151 -4.14 5.58 14.62
N HIS A 152 -3.63 6.38 15.57
CA HIS A 152 -4.33 7.46 16.27
C HIS A 152 -5.57 6.98 17.04
N MET A 153 -5.53 5.78 17.60
CA MET A 153 -6.63 5.16 18.36
C MET A 153 -7.92 4.96 17.55
N GLN A 154 -7.83 4.95 16.22
CA GLN A 154 -8.97 4.83 15.30
C GLN A 154 -8.98 3.50 14.52
N ASN A 155 -8.15 2.56 14.90
CA ASN A 155 -8.14 1.21 14.35
C ASN A 155 -9.43 0.46 14.75
N ASP A 156 -9.94 -0.38 13.86
CA ASP A 156 -10.89 -1.41 14.26
C ASP A 156 -10.17 -2.41 15.16
N HIS A 157 -10.63 -2.51 16.41
CA HIS A 157 -9.97 -3.31 17.45
C HIS A 157 -10.07 -4.81 17.18
N GLU A 158 -11.14 -5.28 16.56
CA GLU A 158 -11.31 -6.69 16.23
C GLU A 158 -10.36 -7.10 15.10
N LEU A 159 -10.28 -6.31 14.03
CA LEU A 159 -9.34 -6.54 12.94
C LEU A 159 -7.88 -6.49 13.43
N LEU A 160 -7.57 -5.49 14.25
CA LEU A 160 -6.22 -5.33 14.81
C LEU A 160 -5.84 -6.51 15.72
N LYS A 161 -6.75 -6.97 16.58
CA LYS A 161 -6.54 -8.15 17.43
C LYS A 161 -6.23 -9.39 16.59
N VAL A 162 -7.05 -9.66 15.58
CA VAL A 162 -6.86 -10.78 14.67
C VAL A 162 -5.48 -10.72 14.00
N MET A 163 -5.09 -9.57 13.49
CA MET A 163 -3.80 -9.40 12.80
C MET A 163 -2.63 -9.77 13.71
N VAL A 164 -2.60 -9.25 14.94
CA VAL A 164 -1.44 -9.45 15.82
C VAL A 164 -1.40 -10.85 16.43
N GLU A 165 -2.57 -11.46 16.71
CA GLU A 165 -2.67 -12.82 17.28
C GLU A 165 -2.27 -13.89 16.25
N GLU A 166 -2.63 -13.71 14.96
CA GLU A 166 -2.27 -14.66 13.91
C GLU A 166 -0.85 -14.46 13.36
N GLY A 167 -0.21 -13.32 13.65
CA GLY A 167 1.12 -13.00 13.17
C GLY A 167 2.16 -14.11 13.33
N PRO A 168 2.36 -14.69 14.54
CA PRO A 168 3.34 -15.77 14.73
C PRO A 168 3.08 -17.01 13.86
N SER A 169 1.80 -17.35 13.62
CA SER A 169 1.44 -18.47 12.71
C SER A 169 1.75 -18.16 11.24
N ILE A 170 1.63 -16.91 10.85
CA ILE A 170 2.02 -16.45 9.50
C ILE A 170 3.53 -16.53 9.32
N ALA A 171 4.34 -16.09 10.29
CA ALA A 171 5.79 -16.24 10.22
C ALA A 171 6.19 -17.69 10.01
N LYS A 172 5.60 -18.60 10.80
CA LYS A 172 5.85 -20.04 10.68
C LYS A 172 5.50 -20.55 9.29
N TRP A 173 4.31 -20.23 8.79
CA TRP A 173 3.86 -20.63 7.45
C TRP A 173 4.79 -20.14 6.33
N LEU A 174 5.22 -18.88 6.36
CA LEU A 174 6.14 -18.34 5.37
C LEU A 174 7.52 -19.03 5.42
N ILE A 175 8.03 -19.35 6.63
CA ILE A 175 9.28 -20.08 6.80
C ILE A 175 9.14 -21.52 6.26
N GLU A 176 8.04 -22.19 6.53
CA GLU A 176 7.74 -23.53 6.02
C GLU A 176 7.63 -23.56 4.48
N LEU A 177 7.13 -22.48 3.87
CA LEU A 177 7.14 -22.31 2.41
C LEU A 177 8.53 -22.00 1.84
N GLY A 178 9.52 -21.61 2.68
CA GLY A 178 10.88 -21.35 2.25
C GLY A 178 11.28 -19.88 2.16
N VAL A 179 10.57 -18.97 2.85
CA VAL A 179 11.02 -17.56 2.99
C VAL A 179 12.25 -17.50 3.90
N LEU A 180 13.31 -16.87 3.41
CA LEU A 180 14.62 -16.79 4.06
C LEU A 180 14.75 -15.47 4.86
N PHE A 181 14.04 -15.37 6.00
CA PHE A 181 14.24 -14.24 6.91
C PHE A 181 15.64 -14.20 7.50
N ASP A 182 16.15 -13.01 7.74
CA ASP A 182 17.46 -12.77 8.37
C ASP A 182 17.57 -13.48 9.72
N ARG A 183 18.74 -14.07 9.98
CA ARG A 183 19.02 -14.81 11.22
C ARG A 183 20.26 -14.29 11.91
N GLN A 184 20.27 -14.44 13.23
CA GLN A 184 21.44 -14.24 14.06
C GLN A 184 22.43 -15.41 13.89
N ALA A 185 23.68 -15.23 14.34
CA ALA A 185 24.72 -16.27 14.27
C ALA A 185 24.32 -17.57 15.00
N ASN A 186 23.44 -17.51 15.99
CA ASN A 186 22.92 -18.66 16.72
C ASN A 186 21.73 -19.36 16.02
N GLY A 187 21.34 -18.89 14.81
CA GLY A 187 20.23 -19.44 14.02
C GLY A 187 18.85 -18.88 14.35
N ASN A 188 18.69 -18.09 15.41
CA ASN A 188 17.42 -17.44 15.73
C ASN A 188 17.06 -16.35 14.71
N LEU A 189 15.77 -16.07 14.57
CA LEU A 189 15.31 -14.97 13.74
C LEU A 189 15.89 -13.64 14.23
N HIS A 190 16.37 -12.84 13.29
CA HIS A 190 16.85 -11.49 13.59
C HIS A 190 15.69 -10.52 13.48
N VAL A 191 15.34 -9.83 14.57
CA VAL A 191 14.29 -8.81 14.60
C VAL A 191 14.90 -7.42 14.73
N LYS A 192 14.43 -6.49 13.94
CA LYS A 192 14.84 -5.08 13.98
C LYS A 192 13.73 -4.20 14.57
N LYS A 193 14.06 -2.99 15.00
CA LYS A 193 13.10 -2.01 15.48
C LYS A 193 12.58 -1.17 14.31
N GLY A 194 11.27 -1.11 14.12
CA GLY A 194 10.61 -0.24 13.14
C GLY A 194 10.22 1.12 13.73
N GLY A 195 10.01 2.12 12.89
CA GLY A 195 9.47 3.40 13.30
C GLY A 195 8.12 3.28 14.00
N GLY A 196 7.93 4.00 15.12
CA GLY A 196 6.72 3.93 15.94
C GLY A 196 6.58 2.71 16.84
N SER A 197 7.45 1.68 16.71
CA SER A 197 7.39 0.46 17.52
C SER A 197 8.14 0.60 18.85
N SER A 198 7.59 0.06 19.93
CA SER A 198 8.22 0.04 21.25
C SER A 198 9.25 -1.09 21.39
N LYS A 199 9.06 -2.22 20.68
CA LYS A 199 9.88 -3.42 20.70
C LYS A 199 10.42 -3.78 19.32
N PRO A 200 11.59 -4.43 19.21
CA PRO A 200 12.05 -5.06 17.98
C PRO A 200 11.12 -6.21 17.61
N ARG A 201 10.49 -6.16 16.43
CA ARG A 201 9.63 -7.23 15.90
C ARG A 201 9.61 -7.30 14.38
N LEU A 202 10.45 -6.50 13.72
CA LEU A 202 10.49 -6.44 12.27
C LEU A 202 11.35 -7.57 11.73
N LEU A 203 10.72 -8.55 11.07
CA LEU A 203 11.40 -9.59 10.30
C LEU A 203 11.75 -9.05 8.92
N THR A 204 12.98 -9.23 8.49
CA THR A 204 13.52 -8.72 7.23
C THR A 204 14.22 -9.82 6.43
N CYS A 205 14.33 -9.59 5.12
CA CYS A 205 15.27 -10.26 4.22
C CYS A 205 16.11 -9.13 3.63
N SER A 206 17.17 -8.72 4.32
CA SER A 206 17.92 -7.50 4.01
C SER A 206 16.99 -6.29 3.79
N ASP A 207 17.07 -5.62 2.63
CA ASP A 207 16.19 -4.53 2.20
C ASP A 207 15.29 -4.91 0.99
N TYR A 208 15.00 -6.22 0.81
CA TYR A 208 14.15 -6.76 -0.26
C TYR A 208 13.11 -7.78 0.25
N THR A 209 12.60 -7.59 1.48
CA THR A 209 11.70 -8.53 2.15
C THR A 209 10.48 -8.90 1.30
N GLY A 210 9.85 -7.92 0.65
CA GLY A 210 8.68 -8.18 -0.20
C GLY A 210 9.02 -9.02 -1.43
N LEU A 211 10.19 -8.79 -2.05
CA LEU A 211 10.67 -9.59 -3.18
C LEU A 211 10.83 -11.06 -2.79
N GLU A 212 11.44 -11.33 -1.64
CA GLU A 212 11.65 -12.69 -1.15
C GLU A 212 10.32 -13.39 -0.82
N ILE A 213 9.41 -12.71 -0.12
CA ILE A 213 8.07 -13.26 0.17
C ILE A 213 7.32 -13.55 -1.13
N MET A 214 7.33 -12.62 -2.09
CA MET A 214 6.62 -12.79 -3.36
C MET A 214 7.24 -13.87 -4.24
N ARG A 215 8.58 -14.05 -4.20
CA ARG A 215 9.25 -15.16 -4.87
C ARG A 215 8.64 -16.49 -4.45
N VAL A 216 8.57 -16.71 -3.13
CA VAL A 216 8.06 -17.96 -2.55
C VAL A 216 6.57 -18.15 -2.82
N LEU A 217 5.74 -17.12 -2.60
CA LEU A 217 4.30 -17.22 -2.82
C LEU A 217 3.96 -17.46 -4.29
N LYS A 218 4.65 -16.81 -5.21
CA LYS A 218 4.49 -16.99 -6.64
C LYS A 218 4.85 -18.43 -7.05
N ASP A 219 6.00 -18.90 -6.60
CA ASP A 219 6.46 -20.25 -6.89
C ASP A 219 5.46 -21.30 -6.38
N GLU A 220 4.91 -21.09 -5.17
CA GLU A 220 3.92 -22.01 -4.60
C GLU A 220 2.58 -21.98 -5.35
N VAL A 221 2.08 -20.81 -5.76
CA VAL A 221 0.87 -20.71 -6.61
C VAL A 221 1.03 -21.48 -7.90
N LEU A 222 2.21 -21.40 -8.54
CA LEU A 222 2.52 -22.14 -9.76
C LEU A 222 2.66 -23.64 -9.51
N ASN A 223 3.34 -24.03 -8.41
CA ASN A 223 3.56 -25.40 -8.00
C ASN A 223 2.23 -26.13 -7.71
N GLN A 224 1.31 -25.47 -7.04
CA GLN A 224 -0.05 -25.96 -6.76
C GLN A 224 -0.97 -25.96 -8.01
N LYS A 225 -0.49 -25.48 -9.16
CA LYS A 225 -1.22 -25.41 -10.44
C LYS A 225 -2.56 -24.67 -10.32
N ILE A 226 -2.62 -23.65 -9.48
CA ILE A 226 -3.80 -22.78 -9.38
C ILE A 226 -4.03 -22.11 -10.74
N GLN A 227 -5.27 -22.15 -11.24
CA GLN A 227 -5.59 -21.57 -12.54
C GLN A 227 -5.38 -20.05 -12.51
N LEU A 228 -4.57 -19.52 -13.45
CA LEU A 228 -4.22 -18.12 -13.58
C LEU A 228 -4.90 -17.48 -14.79
N LEU A 229 -5.34 -16.23 -14.62
CA LEU A 229 -5.74 -15.33 -15.70
C LEU A 229 -4.89 -14.07 -15.57
N GLU A 230 -3.74 -14.04 -16.24
CA GLU A 230 -2.85 -12.88 -16.29
C GLU A 230 -3.31 -11.90 -17.38
N PHE A 231 -2.91 -10.63 -17.26
CA PHE A 231 -3.31 -9.53 -18.14
C PHE A 231 -4.83 -9.38 -18.28
N CYS A 232 -5.56 -9.82 -17.26
CA CYS A 232 -7.00 -9.76 -17.15
C CYS A 232 -7.40 -8.74 -16.07
N ALA A 233 -7.77 -7.53 -16.49
CA ALA A 233 -8.22 -6.47 -15.61
C ALA A 233 -9.70 -6.62 -15.26
N ALA A 234 -10.04 -6.75 -13.98
CA ALA A 234 -11.44 -6.72 -13.57
C ALA A 234 -12.04 -5.34 -13.84
N VAL A 235 -13.12 -5.28 -14.59
CA VAL A 235 -13.79 -4.04 -15.00
C VAL A 235 -15.18 -3.89 -14.38
N GLU A 236 -15.82 -5.01 -13.98
CA GLU A 236 -17.08 -5.00 -13.26
C GLU A 236 -17.27 -6.30 -12.46
N LEU A 237 -17.96 -6.20 -11.33
CA LEU A 237 -18.44 -7.38 -10.60
C LEU A 237 -19.79 -7.84 -11.15
N LEU A 238 -20.19 -9.06 -10.80
CA LEU A 238 -21.49 -9.61 -11.13
C LEU A 238 -22.29 -9.87 -9.86
N SER A 239 -23.59 -9.60 -9.91
CA SER A 239 -24.50 -9.90 -8.80
C SER A 239 -25.59 -10.88 -9.22
N ASP A 240 -26.20 -11.57 -8.26
CA ASP A 240 -27.48 -12.22 -8.45
C ASP A 240 -28.66 -11.24 -8.29
N ASP A 241 -29.87 -11.75 -8.38
CA ASP A 241 -31.10 -10.95 -8.22
C ASP A 241 -31.27 -10.43 -6.77
N ASN A 242 -30.59 -11.05 -5.78
CA ASN A 242 -30.58 -10.64 -4.37
C ASN A 242 -29.45 -9.65 -4.03
N GLY A 243 -28.61 -9.29 -5.01
CA GLY A 243 -27.48 -8.39 -4.82
C GLY A 243 -26.23 -9.05 -4.23
N GLN A 244 -26.16 -10.38 -4.15
CA GLN A 244 -24.97 -11.11 -3.71
C GLN A 244 -23.95 -11.18 -4.85
N CYS A 245 -22.66 -11.14 -4.54
CA CYS A 245 -21.61 -11.23 -5.54
C CYS A 245 -21.53 -12.66 -6.11
N THR A 246 -21.46 -12.80 -7.46
CA THR A 246 -21.51 -14.08 -8.17
C THR A 246 -20.45 -14.23 -9.25
N GLY A 247 -19.50 -13.31 -9.33
CA GLY A 247 -18.41 -13.34 -10.29
C GLY A 247 -17.92 -11.97 -10.70
N ALA A 248 -17.20 -11.92 -11.81
CA ALA A 248 -16.68 -10.67 -12.38
C ALA A 248 -16.55 -10.73 -13.91
N ILE A 249 -16.53 -9.54 -14.51
CA ILE A 249 -16.17 -9.32 -15.91
C ILE A 249 -14.76 -8.73 -15.94
N PHE A 250 -13.92 -9.31 -16.76
CA PHE A 250 -12.57 -8.87 -17.02
C PHE A 250 -12.44 -8.32 -18.43
N LYS A 251 -11.49 -7.41 -18.60
CA LYS A 251 -10.94 -7.04 -19.90
C LYS A 251 -9.62 -7.74 -20.08
N ASP A 252 -9.54 -8.63 -21.05
CA ASP A 252 -8.29 -9.21 -21.53
C ASP A 252 -7.51 -8.07 -22.21
N LEU A 253 -6.33 -7.73 -21.67
CA LEU A 253 -5.54 -6.60 -22.13
C LEU A 253 -4.78 -6.91 -23.42
N ASP A 254 -4.55 -8.18 -23.74
CA ASP A 254 -3.86 -8.60 -24.95
C ASP A 254 -4.82 -8.63 -26.15
N ASN A 255 -6.03 -9.16 -25.94
CA ASN A 255 -7.02 -9.39 -27.01
C ASN A 255 -8.17 -8.37 -27.00
N HIS A 256 -8.21 -7.48 -26.02
CA HIS A 256 -9.22 -6.42 -25.83
C HIS A 256 -10.67 -6.91 -25.73
N ARG A 257 -10.91 -8.20 -25.49
CA ARG A 257 -12.23 -8.81 -25.31
C ARG A 257 -12.62 -8.88 -23.83
N HIS A 258 -13.93 -9.01 -23.58
CA HIS A 258 -14.42 -9.29 -22.24
C HIS A 258 -14.38 -10.79 -21.94
N VAL A 259 -14.03 -11.12 -20.70
CA VAL A 259 -14.02 -12.47 -20.15
C VAL A 259 -14.91 -12.48 -18.92
N VAL A 260 -15.93 -13.33 -18.92
CA VAL A 260 -16.88 -13.50 -17.81
C VAL A 260 -16.46 -14.71 -16.97
N VAL A 261 -16.27 -14.50 -15.67
CA VAL A 261 -15.98 -15.55 -14.71
C VAL A 261 -17.12 -15.64 -13.69
N ALA A 262 -17.81 -16.78 -13.68
CA ALA A 262 -18.79 -17.08 -12.63
C ALA A 262 -18.09 -17.66 -11.41
N ALA A 263 -18.41 -17.19 -10.23
CA ALA A 263 -17.81 -17.63 -8.97
C ALA A 263 -18.84 -17.63 -7.85
N LYS A 264 -18.74 -18.59 -6.93
CA LYS A 264 -19.59 -18.64 -5.73
C LYS A 264 -19.16 -17.63 -4.69
N SER A 265 -17.86 -17.31 -4.63
CA SER A 265 -17.28 -16.29 -3.78
C SER A 265 -16.20 -15.51 -4.52
N VAL A 266 -16.08 -14.22 -4.28
CA VAL A 266 -15.09 -13.33 -4.90
C VAL A 266 -14.27 -12.64 -3.83
N ILE A 267 -12.93 -12.65 -3.99
CA ILE A 267 -11.98 -11.98 -3.11
C ILE A 267 -11.28 -10.87 -3.90
N LEU A 268 -11.40 -9.62 -3.45
CA LEU A 268 -10.66 -8.49 -3.98
C LEU A 268 -9.35 -8.31 -3.20
N ALA A 269 -8.22 -8.45 -3.89
CA ALA A 269 -6.87 -8.25 -3.36
C ALA A 269 -6.07 -7.31 -4.28
N THR A 270 -6.73 -6.22 -4.72
CA THR A 270 -6.31 -5.36 -5.84
C THR A 270 -5.32 -4.27 -5.45
N GLY A 271 -4.96 -4.16 -4.16
CA GLY A 271 -4.12 -3.06 -3.66
C GLY A 271 -4.85 -1.72 -3.59
N GLY A 272 -4.10 -0.65 -3.40
CA GLY A 272 -4.61 0.71 -3.16
C GLY A 272 -4.60 1.62 -4.38
N ILE A 273 -4.49 2.93 -4.12
CA ILE A 273 -4.71 4.02 -5.08
C ILE A 273 -3.48 4.87 -5.39
N GLY A 274 -2.27 4.44 -5.03
CA GLY A 274 -1.09 5.32 -5.09
C GLY A 274 -0.78 5.92 -6.47
N ARG A 275 -1.23 5.29 -7.56
CA ARG A 275 -1.04 5.80 -8.92
C ARG A 275 -2.06 6.87 -9.36
N LEU A 276 -2.94 7.29 -8.46
CA LEU A 276 -3.78 8.47 -8.71
C LEU A 276 -3.03 9.79 -8.52
N HIS A 277 -1.79 9.76 -8.03
CA HIS A 277 -0.98 10.96 -7.76
C HIS A 277 -1.73 12.04 -6.98
N ILE A 278 -2.38 11.63 -5.89
CA ILE A 278 -3.20 12.49 -5.03
C ILE A 278 -2.46 13.79 -4.72
N GLN A 279 -3.12 14.93 -4.92
CA GLN A 279 -2.57 16.27 -4.71
C GLN A 279 -1.25 16.54 -5.47
N GLY A 280 -0.97 15.79 -6.55
CA GLY A 280 0.25 15.92 -7.34
C GLY A 280 1.50 15.34 -6.68
N PHE A 281 1.39 14.61 -5.57
CA PHE A 281 2.53 13.92 -4.96
C PHE A 281 3.08 12.84 -5.90
N PRO A 282 4.42 12.66 -5.94
CA PRO A 282 5.00 11.47 -6.53
C PRO A 282 4.56 10.24 -5.74
N THR A 283 4.75 9.05 -6.31
CA THR A 283 4.35 7.81 -5.66
C THR A 283 5.44 6.76 -5.72
N SER A 284 5.54 5.97 -4.65
CA SER A 284 6.37 4.76 -4.58
C SER A 284 5.61 3.50 -5.02
N ASN A 285 4.37 3.64 -5.47
CA ASN A 285 3.50 2.50 -5.75
C ASN A 285 3.76 1.87 -7.10
N HIS A 286 3.46 0.57 -7.19
CA HIS A 286 3.43 -0.19 -8.43
C HIS A 286 2.43 0.40 -9.43
N TYR A 287 2.72 0.25 -10.73
CA TYR A 287 1.94 0.82 -11.82
C TYR A 287 0.45 0.44 -11.81
N GLY A 288 0.13 -0.73 -11.28
CA GLY A 288 -1.23 -1.24 -11.18
C GLY A 288 -2.08 -0.69 -10.01
N ALA A 289 -1.53 0.16 -9.13
CA ALA A 289 -2.24 0.65 -7.94
C ALA A 289 -3.20 1.81 -8.28
N THR A 290 -4.33 1.50 -8.91
CA THR A 290 -5.30 2.45 -9.47
C THR A 290 -6.69 2.40 -8.82
N GLY A 291 -6.83 1.73 -7.66
CA GLY A 291 -8.08 1.71 -6.88
C GLY A 291 -9.19 0.84 -7.45
N ASP A 292 -8.85 -0.15 -8.26
CA ASP A 292 -9.84 -0.95 -8.99
C ASP A 292 -10.87 -1.61 -8.07
N GLY A 293 -10.39 -2.27 -6.99
CA GLY A 293 -11.27 -2.94 -6.04
C GLY A 293 -12.19 -2.00 -5.29
N LEU A 294 -11.76 -0.76 -5.01
CA LEU A 294 -12.61 0.24 -4.40
C LEU A 294 -13.77 0.61 -5.32
N CYS A 295 -13.50 0.89 -6.60
CA CYS A 295 -14.53 1.25 -7.57
C CYS A 295 -15.53 0.09 -7.78
N LEU A 296 -15.01 -1.14 -7.93
CA LEU A 296 -15.81 -2.33 -8.16
C LEU A 296 -16.74 -2.63 -6.97
N SER A 297 -16.18 -2.66 -5.76
CA SER A 297 -16.94 -2.93 -4.54
C SER A 297 -17.95 -1.82 -4.23
N TYR A 298 -17.57 -0.55 -4.47
CA TYR A 298 -18.44 0.60 -4.24
C TYR A 298 -19.71 0.54 -5.10
N ARG A 299 -19.56 0.20 -6.39
CA ARG A 299 -20.73 0.01 -7.28
C ARG A 299 -21.62 -1.15 -6.86
N MET A 300 -21.06 -2.19 -6.25
CA MET A 300 -21.81 -3.29 -5.64
C MET A 300 -22.57 -2.88 -4.37
N GLY A 301 -22.29 -1.72 -3.79
CA GLY A 301 -22.89 -1.24 -2.55
C GLY A 301 -22.06 -1.56 -1.29
N ALA A 302 -20.79 -1.92 -1.44
CA ALA A 302 -19.90 -2.10 -0.30
C ALA A 302 -19.57 -0.75 0.35
N LYS A 303 -19.59 -0.73 1.69
CA LYS A 303 -19.17 0.44 2.47
C LYS A 303 -17.66 0.55 2.53
N LEU A 304 -17.17 1.77 2.54
CA LEU A 304 -15.76 2.09 2.72
C LEU A 304 -15.53 2.69 4.11
N ASP A 305 -14.30 2.60 4.61
CA ASP A 305 -13.90 3.12 5.91
C ASP A 305 -12.59 3.88 5.79
N HIS A 306 -12.42 5.00 6.53
CA HIS A 306 -11.21 5.85 6.56
C HIS A 306 -10.69 6.28 5.17
N ILE A 307 -11.57 6.48 4.20
CA ILE A 307 -11.22 6.85 2.81
C ILE A 307 -10.65 8.26 2.65
N ASP A 308 -10.56 8.99 3.74
CA ASP A 308 -9.96 10.32 3.84
C ASP A 308 -8.50 10.27 4.32
N THR A 309 -7.90 9.07 4.49
CA THR A 309 -6.57 8.92 5.07
C THR A 309 -5.60 8.20 4.16
N PHE A 310 -4.46 8.85 3.93
CA PHE A 310 -3.39 8.34 3.06
C PHE A 310 -2.05 8.46 3.76
N GLN A 311 -1.18 7.50 3.54
CA GLN A 311 0.16 7.54 4.10
C GLN A 311 1.16 8.04 3.06
N TYR A 312 1.89 9.06 3.43
CA TYR A 312 3.04 9.58 2.70
C TYR A 312 4.31 9.05 3.35
N HIS A 313 5.08 8.25 2.60
CA HIS A 313 6.36 7.77 3.11
C HIS A 313 7.36 8.92 3.16
N PRO A 314 8.04 9.18 4.29
CA PRO A 314 8.94 10.32 4.42
C PRO A 314 10.08 10.35 3.39
N SER A 315 10.57 9.17 3.00
CA SER A 315 11.78 9.02 2.21
C SER A 315 11.46 8.57 0.77
N GLY A 316 10.80 9.40 -0.02
CA GLY A 316 10.75 9.26 -1.48
C GLY A 316 11.95 9.94 -2.12
N ALA A 317 12.64 9.32 -3.06
CA ALA A 317 13.75 9.94 -3.78
C ALA A 317 13.27 11.18 -4.56
N VAL A 318 14.08 12.24 -4.56
CA VAL A 318 13.85 13.48 -5.32
C VAL A 318 14.89 13.66 -6.41
N TYR A 319 16.06 13.10 -6.22
CA TYR A 319 17.17 13.13 -7.14
C TYR A 319 17.85 11.74 -7.19
N PRO A 320 18.26 11.26 -8.38
CA PRO A 320 18.07 11.86 -9.71
C PRO A 320 16.60 11.84 -10.16
N GLU A 321 16.25 12.60 -11.20
CA GLU A 321 14.86 12.77 -11.64
C GLU A 321 14.17 11.47 -12.05
N GLN A 322 14.93 10.50 -12.57
CA GLN A 322 14.43 9.19 -12.95
C GLN A 322 13.93 8.36 -11.74
N LEU A 323 14.38 8.71 -10.54
CA LEU A 323 13.99 8.05 -9.29
C LEU A 323 12.93 8.82 -8.51
N ILE A 324 12.38 9.92 -9.04
CA ILE A 324 11.37 10.72 -8.32
C ILE A 324 10.22 9.83 -7.83
N GLY A 325 10.00 9.85 -6.51
CA GLY A 325 8.97 9.07 -5.82
C GLY A 325 9.40 7.64 -5.48
N ALA A 326 10.50 7.13 -6.03
CA ALA A 326 10.98 5.80 -5.69
C ALA A 326 11.29 5.71 -4.18
N LEU A 327 10.96 4.58 -3.60
CA LEU A 327 11.14 4.36 -2.16
C LEU A 327 12.63 4.33 -1.81
N VAL A 328 13.00 5.11 -0.81
CA VAL A 328 14.26 4.96 -0.05
C VAL A 328 13.88 4.33 1.28
N THR A 329 14.40 3.14 1.55
CA THR A 329 13.97 2.31 2.68
C THR A 329 14.02 3.04 4.03
N GLU A 330 13.01 2.83 4.85
CA GLU A 330 13.00 3.31 6.24
C GLU A 330 14.13 2.69 7.08
N GLY A 331 14.66 1.54 6.68
CA GLY A 331 15.76 0.87 7.32
C GLY A 331 16.97 1.78 7.57
N ILE A 332 17.29 2.65 6.62
CA ILE A 332 18.39 3.63 6.75
C ILE A 332 18.17 4.52 7.98
N ARG A 333 16.95 5.07 8.19
CA ARG A 333 16.62 5.86 9.38
C ARG A 333 16.60 5.00 10.64
N SER A 334 16.14 3.77 10.54
CA SER A 334 16.10 2.82 11.66
C SER A 334 17.48 2.43 12.14
N GLU A 335 18.48 2.47 11.28
CA GLU A 335 19.89 2.20 11.61
C GLU A 335 20.71 3.47 11.91
N GLY A 336 20.06 4.63 12.01
CA GLY A 336 20.68 5.86 12.49
C GLY A 336 20.89 6.97 11.46
N GLY A 337 20.42 6.80 10.21
CA GLY A 337 20.52 7.85 9.19
C GLY A 337 19.75 9.11 9.58
N HIS A 338 20.41 10.28 9.57
CA HIS A 338 19.83 11.56 9.97
C HIS A 338 19.12 12.28 8.83
N LEU A 339 18.00 12.95 9.15
CA LEU A 339 17.34 13.89 8.27
C LEU A 339 17.90 15.30 8.48
N VAL A 340 18.36 15.93 7.38
CA VAL A 340 19.15 17.15 7.43
C VAL A 340 18.59 18.20 6.47
N ASN A 341 18.30 19.40 6.96
CA ASN A 341 17.82 20.51 6.14
C ASN A 341 18.97 21.26 5.41
N ALA A 342 18.63 22.29 4.64
CA ALA A 342 19.60 23.08 3.87
C ALA A 342 20.64 23.83 4.74
N LYS A 343 20.40 23.96 6.05
CA LYS A 343 21.32 24.58 7.00
C LYS A 343 22.26 23.57 7.68
N GLY A 344 22.11 22.27 7.36
CA GLY A 344 22.88 21.22 8.01
C GLY A 344 22.31 20.79 9.38
N GLU A 345 21.07 21.12 9.70
CA GLU A 345 20.43 20.86 10.98
C GLU A 345 19.50 19.64 10.92
N ARG A 346 19.45 18.84 12.00
CA ARG A 346 18.38 17.87 12.27
C ARG A 346 17.16 18.61 12.79
N PHE A 347 15.97 18.14 12.41
CA PHE A 347 14.71 18.86 12.71
C PHE A 347 13.57 17.96 13.22
N VAL A 348 13.78 16.65 13.28
CA VAL A 348 12.79 15.66 13.72
C VAL A 348 13.49 14.44 14.30
N ASN A 349 12.81 13.69 15.19
CA ASN A 349 13.23 12.35 15.56
C ASN A 349 12.90 11.41 14.39
N GLU A 350 13.92 10.83 13.77
CA GLU A 350 13.80 10.04 12.54
C GLU A 350 12.99 8.74 12.70
N LEU A 351 12.79 8.29 13.95
CA LEU A 351 12.01 7.10 14.32
C LEU A 351 10.62 7.44 14.88
N ASP A 352 10.16 8.68 14.70
CA ASP A 352 8.77 9.01 14.96
C ASP A 352 7.84 8.40 13.90
N THR A 353 6.53 8.52 14.06
CA THR A 353 5.56 7.98 13.10
C THR A 353 5.68 8.67 11.74
N ARG A 354 5.29 7.98 10.68
CA ARG A 354 5.48 8.47 9.29
C ARG A 354 4.80 9.80 9.01
N ASP A 355 3.62 10.00 9.55
CA ASP A 355 2.86 11.25 9.44
C ASP A 355 3.62 12.43 10.07
N VAL A 356 4.21 12.23 11.24
CA VAL A 356 5.05 13.23 11.92
C VAL A 356 6.29 13.55 11.11
N VAL A 357 7.02 12.53 10.65
CA VAL A 357 8.25 12.73 9.90
C VAL A 357 7.97 13.39 8.54
N SER A 358 6.93 12.93 7.82
CA SER A 358 6.50 13.53 6.56
C SER A 358 6.10 15.00 6.72
N SER A 359 5.28 15.30 7.73
CA SER A 359 4.86 16.69 8.03
C SER A 359 6.05 17.59 8.39
N SER A 360 7.04 17.05 9.12
CA SER A 360 8.26 17.78 9.44
C SER A 360 9.09 18.11 8.19
N ILE A 361 9.23 17.17 7.26
CA ILE A 361 9.93 17.41 5.98
C ILE A 361 9.19 18.46 5.14
N ILE A 362 7.86 18.36 5.06
CA ILE A 362 7.03 19.33 4.33
C ILE A 362 7.21 20.71 4.95
N ARG A 363 7.17 20.82 6.28
CA ARG A 363 7.43 22.08 7.02
C ARG A 363 8.79 22.69 6.64
N GLU A 364 9.88 21.90 6.69
CA GLU A 364 11.21 22.40 6.34
C GLU A 364 11.25 22.95 4.90
N CYS A 365 10.60 22.26 3.98
CA CYS A 365 10.54 22.67 2.58
C CYS A 365 9.68 23.92 2.37
N GLU A 366 8.51 24.01 2.98
CA GLU A 366 7.59 25.16 2.86
C GLU A 366 8.14 26.43 3.54
N GLU A 367 8.89 26.25 4.63
CA GLU A 367 9.54 27.35 5.35
C GLU A 367 10.92 27.76 4.76
N GLY A 368 11.26 27.25 3.56
CA GLY A 368 12.45 27.67 2.82
C GLY A 368 13.76 27.04 3.30
N ARG A 369 13.71 25.99 4.13
CA ARG A 369 14.89 25.25 4.60
C ARG A 369 15.11 23.94 3.83
N GLY A 370 14.34 23.70 2.78
CA GLY A 370 14.56 22.58 1.84
C GLY A 370 15.63 22.87 0.79
N ILE A 371 16.16 21.82 0.19
CA ILE A 371 17.13 21.87 -0.90
C ILE A 371 16.37 21.82 -2.24
N ARG A 372 16.61 22.80 -3.14
CA ARG A 372 16.03 22.81 -4.48
C ARG A 372 16.95 22.18 -5.51
N THR A 373 16.41 21.28 -6.31
CA THR A 373 17.11 20.74 -7.50
C THR A 373 17.03 21.73 -8.66
N MET A 374 17.80 21.48 -9.72
CA MET A 374 17.76 22.28 -10.95
C MET A 374 16.40 22.23 -11.65
N SER A 375 15.68 21.11 -11.54
CA SER A 375 14.31 20.95 -12.07
C SER A 375 13.22 21.61 -11.19
N GLY A 376 13.61 22.31 -10.13
CA GLY A 376 12.68 22.99 -9.21
C GLY A 376 12.06 22.10 -8.14
N ARG A 377 12.39 20.80 -8.08
CA ARG A 377 11.98 19.92 -7.00
C ARG A 377 12.64 20.32 -5.70
N ILE A 378 11.99 19.99 -4.58
CA ILE A 378 12.48 20.35 -3.25
C ILE A 378 12.52 19.11 -2.36
N GLY A 379 13.49 19.03 -1.45
CA GLY A 379 13.62 17.93 -0.48
C GLY A 379 14.55 18.27 0.66
N VAL A 380 14.84 17.27 1.49
CA VAL A 380 15.84 17.32 2.56
C VAL A 380 16.84 16.19 2.37
N TRP A 381 18.01 16.29 2.96
CA TRP A 381 19.00 15.22 2.90
C TRP A 381 18.68 14.10 3.88
N LEU A 382 18.88 12.87 3.46
CA LEU A 382 19.06 11.69 4.29
C LEU A 382 20.55 11.34 4.28
N ASP A 383 21.22 11.46 5.42
CA ASP A 383 22.63 11.21 5.59
C ASP A 383 22.90 9.70 5.68
N THR A 384 22.97 9.05 4.52
CA THR A 384 23.25 7.61 4.40
C THR A 384 24.69 7.25 4.76
N PRO A 385 25.73 8.05 4.39
CA PRO A 385 27.11 7.74 4.78
C PRO A 385 27.37 7.76 6.29
N LEU A 386 26.45 8.34 7.06
CA LEU A 386 26.54 8.31 8.52
C LEU A 386 26.56 6.88 9.08
N LEU A 387 25.89 5.93 8.41
CA LEU A 387 25.83 4.54 8.87
C LEU A 387 27.23 3.88 8.89
N ASP A 388 28.01 4.12 7.84
CA ASP A 388 29.40 3.62 7.79
C ASP A 388 30.29 4.29 8.85
N ALA A 389 30.02 5.56 9.17
CA ALA A 389 30.72 6.30 10.21
C ALA A 389 30.35 5.83 11.64
N GLU A 390 29.14 5.32 11.86
CA GLU A 390 28.66 4.81 13.16
C GLU A 390 28.97 3.33 13.38
N HIS A 391 28.79 2.50 12.35
CA HIS A 391 28.79 1.04 12.46
C HIS A 391 29.99 0.38 11.77
N GLY A 392 30.83 1.17 11.11
CA GLY A 392 32.03 0.71 10.39
C GLY A 392 31.85 0.65 8.87
N PRO A 393 32.95 0.74 8.12
CA PRO A 393 32.95 0.76 6.66
C PRO A 393 32.24 -0.47 6.06
N GLY A 394 31.45 -0.27 5.00
CA GLY A 394 30.71 -1.31 4.30
C GLY A 394 29.36 -1.67 4.94
N THR A 395 28.92 -0.96 5.98
CA THR A 395 27.60 -1.17 6.60
C THR A 395 26.47 -0.89 5.61
N VAL A 396 26.54 0.23 4.87
CA VAL A 396 25.54 0.59 3.88
C VAL A 396 25.43 -0.48 2.78
N GLU A 397 26.55 -0.91 2.24
CA GLU A 397 26.61 -1.94 1.20
C GLU A 397 26.02 -3.28 1.68
N LYS A 398 26.37 -3.69 2.90
CA LYS A 398 25.92 -4.95 3.49
C LYS A 398 24.44 -4.97 3.87
N HIS A 399 23.91 -3.87 4.43
CA HIS A 399 22.57 -3.84 4.98
C HIS A 399 21.52 -3.36 3.95
N PHE A 400 21.94 -2.61 2.92
CA PHE A 400 21.05 -2.00 1.93
C PHE A 400 21.49 -2.26 0.47
N PRO A 401 21.73 -3.54 0.09
CA PRO A 401 22.21 -3.89 -1.25
C PRO A 401 21.25 -3.48 -2.36
N ALA A 402 19.93 -3.56 -2.13
CA ALA A 402 18.95 -3.12 -3.11
C ALA A 402 18.98 -1.60 -3.30
N MET A 403 19.18 -0.83 -2.23
CA MET A 403 19.34 0.62 -2.32
C MET A 403 20.61 1.00 -3.05
N MET A 404 21.76 0.36 -2.73
CA MET A 404 23.00 0.55 -3.48
C MET A 404 22.76 0.36 -4.97
N MET A 405 22.24 -0.79 -5.38
CA MET A 405 21.97 -1.12 -6.76
C MET A 405 21.01 -0.10 -7.45
N GLN A 406 20.02 0.41 -6.70
CA GLN A 406 19.06 1.39 -7.22
C GLN A 406 19.73 2.71 -7.62
N PHE A 407 20.66 3.21 -6.78
CA PHE A 407 21.32 4.50 -6.99
C PHE A 407 22.58 4.40 -7.85
N GLU A 408 23.34 3.32 -7.76
CA GLU A 408 24.54 3.08 -8.59
C GLU A 408 24.26 3.14 -10.10
N ARG A 409 23.07 2.73 -10.54
CA ARG A 409 22.61 2.85 -11.94
C ARG A 409 22.67 4.29 -12.48
N PHE A 410 22.69 5.27 -11.57
CA PHE A 410 22.75 6.70 -11.88
C PHE A 410 24.06 7.35 -11.41
N GLY A 411 25.06 6.53 -11.08
CA GLY A 411 26.39 7.00 -10.65
C GLY A 411 26.42 7.61 -9.25
N ILE A 412 25.44 7.27 -8.38
CA ILE A 412 25.37 7.74 -6.99
C ILE A 412 25.75 6.60 -6.06
N ASP A 413 26.77 6.80 -5.26
CA ASP A 413 27.23 5.88 -4.22
C ASP A 413 26.69 6.33 -2.86
N ILE A 414 25.58 5.73 -2.40
CA ILE A 414 24.91 6.12 -1.17
C ILE A 414 25.72 5.81 0.11
N SER A 415 26.83 5.11 0.01
CA SER A 415 27.80 4.97 1.12
C SER A 415 28.66 6.22 1.30
N LYS A 416 28.73 7.07 0.26
CA LYS A 416 29.54 8.31 0.22
C LYS A 416 28.68 9.56 0.11
N ASP A 417 27.55 9.46 -0.63
CA ASP A 417 26.69 10.56 -0.98
C ASP A 417 25.36 10.50 -0.20
N PRO A 418 24.96 11.57 0.51
CA PRO A 418 23.62 11.65 1.09
C PRO A 418 22.56 11.68 -0.02
N VAL A 419 21.38 11.12 0.28
CA VAL A 419 20.26 11.02 -0.66
C VAL A 419 19.26 12.16 -0.44
N LEU A 420 18.84 12.83 -1.51
CA LEU A 420 17.80 13.86 -1.44
C LEU A 420 16.42 13.21 -1.46
N ILE A 421 15.59 13.49 -0.45
CA ILE A 421 14.29 12.87 -0.24
C ILE A 421 13.18 13.90 0.01
N TYR A 422 11.94 13.51 -0.32
CA TYR A 422 10.70 14.22 0.00
C TYR A 422 9.55 13.21 0.18
N PRO A 423 8.49 13.52 0.95
CA PRO A 423 7.37 12.62 1.11
C PRO A 423 6.77 12.17 -0.23
N THR A 424 6.49 10.87 -0.33
CA THR A 424 5.90 10.22 -1.51
C THR A 424 4.65 9.46 -1.12
N LEU A 425 3.59 9.52 -1.95
CA LEU A 425 2.37 8.76 -1.72
C LEU A 425 2.70 7.26 -1.72
N HIS A 426 2.36 6.57 -0.64
CA HIS A 426 2.88 5.23 -0.39
C HIS A 426 1.81 4.19 -0.08
N TYR A 427 0.81 4.51 0.74
CA TYR A 427 -0.17 3.54 1.22
C TYR A 427 -1.53 4.20 1.47
N GLN A 428 -2.60 3.48 1.18
CA GLN A 428 -3.95 3.86 1.53
C GLN A 428 -4.30 3.24 2.89
N ASN A 429 -4.57 4.06 3.93
CA ASN A 429 -4.91 3.54 5.25
C ASN A 429 -6.35 3.01 5.31
N GLY A 430 -7.27 3.68 4.63
CA GLY A 430 -8.67 3.27 4.49
C GLY A 430 -8.91 2.35 3.30
N GLY A 431 -10.15 1.93 3.12
CA GLY A 431 -10.54 1.02 2.04
C GLY A 431 -11.92 0.42 2.25
N VAL A 432 -12.18 -0.72 1.65
CA VAL A 432 -13.46 -1.44 1.80
C VAL A 432 -13.59 -1.95 3.24
N LYS A 433 -14.71 -1.64 3.89
CA LYS A 433 -14.99 -2.11 5.24
C LYS A 433 -15.19 -3.61 5.25
N ILE A 434 -14.47 -4.31 6.12
CA ILE A 434 -14.51 -5.77 6.29
C ILE A 434 -14.79 -6.12 7.76
N ASP A 435 -15.22 -7.35 8.00
CA ASP A 435 -15.24 -7.97 9.32
C ASP A 435 -13.95 -8.79 9.56
N ALA A 436 -13.86 -9.42 10.74
CA ALA A 436 -12.74 -10.28 11.11
C ALA A 436 -12.52 -11.49 10.17
N ASN A 437 -13.49 -11.85 9.37
CA ASN A 437 -13.42 -12.93 8.38
C ASN A 437 -13.15 -12.40 6.95
N SER A 438 -12.81 -11.11 6.81
CA SER A 438 -12.60 -10.42 5.54
C SER A 438 -13.87 -10.26 4.69
N GLU A 439 -15.07 -10.53 5.23
CA GLU A 439 -16.33 -10.37 4.49
C GLU A 439 -16.78 -8.91 4.53
N THR A 440 -17.33 -8.43 3.41
CA THR A 440 -17.94 -7.10 3.31
C THR A 440 -19.42 -7.15 3.68
N ASN A 441 -20.11 -5.99 3.70
CA ASN A 441 -21.57 -5.97 3.79
C ASN A 441 -22.28 -6.53 2.55
N VAL A 442 -21.56 -6.79 1.45
CA VAL A 442 -22.07 -7.47 0.25
C VAL A 442 -21.74 -8.96 0.37
N LYS A 443 -22.77 -9.80 0.46
CA LYS A 443 -22.58 -11.25 0.61
C LYS A 443 -21.73 -11.83 -0.53
N ASN A 444 -20.85 -12.79 -0.18
CA ASN A 444 -19.92 -13.48 -1.07
C ASN A 444 -18.83 -12.59 -1.67
N LEU A 445 -18.70 -11.35 -1.19
CA LEU A 445 -17.64 -10.44 -1.54
C LEU A 445 -16.70 -10.26 -0.34
N PHE A 446 -15.45 -10.64 -0.51
CA PHE A 446 -14.38 -10.55 0.48
C PHE A 446 -13.30 -9.59 -0.01
N VAL A 447 -12.58 -8.97 0.91
CA VAL A 447 -11.48 -8.05 0.57
C VAL A 447 -10.30 -8.31 1.50
N ALA A 448 -9.07 -8.25 0.95
CA ALA A 448 -7.85 -8.45 1.73
C ALA A 448 -6.73 -7.50 1.28
N GLY A 449 -5.85 -7.16 2.23
CA GLY A 449 -4.69 -6.28 2.03
C GLY A 449 -5.10 -4.82 1.84
N GLU A 450 -4.27 -4.02 1.16
CA GLU A 450 -4.41 -2.56 1.05
C GLU A 450 -5.76 -2.08 0.46
N ALA A 451 -6.55 -2.95 -0.15
CA ALA A 451 -7.90 -2.63 -0.60
C ALA A 451 -8.91 -2.55 0.56
N SER A 452 -8.61 -3.13 1.72
CA SER A 452 -9.47 -3.12 2.92
C SER A 452 -9.18 -1.91 3.81
N GLY A 453 -10.17 -1.48 4.59
CA GLY A 453 -10.09 -0.37 5.52
C GLY A 453 -10.34 -0.77 6.98
N GLY A 454 -10.11 0.16 7.90
CA GLY A 454 -10.37 0.03 9.34
C GLY A 454 -9.18 -0.49 10.15
N LEU A 455 -8.40 -1.42 9.64
CA LEU A 455 -7.31 -2.08 10.37
C LEU A 455 -6.23 -1.11 10.87
N HIS A 456 -5.80 -0.17 10.04
CA HIS A 456 -4.64 0.69 10.31
C HIS A 456 -5.00 2.05 10.92
N GLY A 457 -6.29 2.31 11.15
CA GLY A 457 -6.73 3.63 11.58
C GLY A 457 -6.30 4.72 10.59
N ARG A 458 -5.79 5.83 11.10
CA ARG A 458 -5.39 6.96 10.26
C ARG A 458 -3.93 6.93 9.81
N ASN A 459 -3.10 6.04 10.36
CA ASN A 459 -1.67 5.97 10.01
C ASN A 459 -1.09 4.59 10.31
N ARG A 460 -0.71 3.88 9.26
CA ARG A 460 -0.16 2.53 9.34
C ARG A 460 1.28 2.52 9.85
N LEU A 461 1.59 1.66 10.82
CA LEU A 461 2.98 1.41 11.21
C LEU A 461 3.74 0.62 10.14
N MET A 462 5.03 0.93 9.99
CA MET A 462 5.94 0.19 9.12
C MET A 462 5.86 -1.32 9.35
N GLY A 463 5.80 -2.09 8.27
CA GLY A 463 5.80 -3.56 8.33
C GLY A 463 4.44 -4.21 8.62
N ASN A 464 3.45 -3.49 9.14
CA ASN A 464 2.12 -4.04 9.39
C ASN A 464 1.37 -4.39 8.09
N SER A 465 1.63 -3.71 6.97
CA SER A 465 0.96 -4.05 5.72
C SER A 465 1.33 -5.43 5.19
N LEU A 466 2.59 -5.87 5.34
CA LEU A 466 2.97 -7.23 4.92
C LEU A 466 2.32 -8.29 5.83
N LEU A 467 2.11 -8.00 7.11
CA LEU A 467 1.39 -8.89 8.01
C LEU A 467 -0.10 -8.93 7.68
N ASP A 468 -0.73 -7.75 7.53
CA ASP A 468 -2.13 -7.59 7.17
C ASP A 468 -2.50 -8.43 5.94
N LEU A 469 -1.77 -8.22 4.84
CA LEU A 469 -2.08 -8.92 3.58
C LEU A 469 -1.95 -10.45 3.68
N MET A 470 -1.11 -10.97 4.58
CA MET A 470 -0.98 -12.41 4.81
C MET A 470 -2.12 -12.94 5.70
N VAL A 471 -2.42 -12.25 6.82
CA VAL A 471 -3.47 -12.65 7.76
C VAL A 471 -4.85 -12.59 7.09
N PHE A 472 -5.20 -11.45 6.49
CA PHE A 472 -6.52 -11.30 5.86
C PHE A 472 -6.60 -11.98 4.49
N GLY A 473 -5.49 -12.18 3.80
CA GLY A 473 -5.41 -13.07 2.64
C GLY A 473 -5.77 -14.50 3.02
N LYS A 474 -5.15 -15.06 4.07
CA LYS A 474 -5.49 -16.38 4.61
C LYS A 474 -6.96 -16.46 5.02
N ARG A 475 -7.45 -15.51 5.81
CA ARG A 475 -8.83 -15.49 6.31
C ARG A 475 -9.85 -15.42 5.19
N SER A 476 -9.67 -14.52 4.24
CA SER A 476 -10.53 -14.41 3.07
C SER A 476 -10.56 -15.69 2.25
N GLY A 477 -9.40 -16.34 2.04
CA GLY A 477 -9.29 -17.60 1.32
C GLY A 477 -10.08 -18.71 1.99
N LEU A 478 -9.87 -18.93 3.30
CA LEU A 478 -10.55 -19.99 4.06
C LEU A 478 -12.07 -19.73 4.15
N THR A 479 -12.48 -18.49 4.44
CA THR A 479 -13.89 -18.16 4.60
C THR A 479 -14.64 -18.22 3.28
N ALA A 480 -14.05 -17.69 2.19
CA ALA A 480 -14.63 -17.75 0.86
C ALA A 480 -14.80 -19.20 0.37
N ALA A 481 -13.81 -20.05 0.60
CA ALA A 481 -13.89 -21.48 0.24
C ALA A 481 -14.97 -22.20 1.04
N SER A 482 -15.04 -21.99 2.35
CA SER A 482 -16.10 -22.56 3.21
C SER A 482 -17.49 -22.11 2.76
N ARG A 483 -17.66 -20.81 2.43
CA ARG A 483 -18.92 -20.27 1.91
C ARG A 483 -19.29 -20.91 0.58
N ALA A 484 -18.35 -21.00 -0.36
CA ALA A 484 -18.55 -21.58 -1.68
C ALA A 484 -18.94 -23.07 -1.62
N GLY A 485 -18.43 -23.84 -0.65
CA GLY A 485 -18.79 -25.25 -0.44
C GLY A 485 -20.23 -25.46 0.01
N SER A 486 -20.88 -24.45 0.58
CA SER A 486 -22.23 -24.53 1.14
C SER A 486 -23.34 -23.98 0.25
N MET A 487 -23.03 -23.49 -0.97
CA MET A 487 -23.99 -22.78 -1.82
C MET A 487 -23.83 -23.11 -3.30
N PRO A 488 -24.94 -23.08 -4.09
CA PRO A 488 -24.87 -23.20 -5.54
C PRO A 488 -24.32 -21.92 -6.18
N GLN A 489 -23.96 -22.03 -7.46
CA GLN A 489 -23.62 -20.87 -8.27
C GLN A 489 -24.86 -19.96 -8.44
N GLY A 490 -24.71 -18.68 -8.13
CA GLY A 490 -25.76 -17.67 -8.34
C GLY A 490 -25.93 -17.31 -9.81
N LYS A 491 -27.09 -16.75 -10.12
CA LYS A 491 -27.36 -16.15 -11.44
C LYS A 491 -26.44 -14.95 -11.69
N LEU A 492 -26.02 -14.77 -12.94
CA LEU A 492 -25.18 -13.65 -13.33
C LEU A 492 -26.05 -12.47 -13.83
N THR A 493 -25.97 -11.32 -13.17
CA THR A 493 -26.67 -10.09 -13.57
C THR A 493 -25.78 -8.87 -13.36
N LEU A 494 -26.22 -7.74 -13.94
CA LEU A 494 -25.67 -6.39 -13.71
C LEU A 494 -26.69 -5.47 -13.02
N ASN A 495 -27.57 -6.03 -12.20
CA ASN A 495 -28.64 -5.27 -11.53
C ASN A 495 -28.08 -4.18 -10.59
N HIS A 496 -26.95 -4.43 -9.93
CA HIS A 496 -26.24 -3.43 -9.11
C HIS A 496 -25.78 -2.24 -9.98
N LEU A 497 -25.21 -2.50 -11.16
CA LEU A 497 -24.74 -1.45 -12.07
C LEU A 497 -25.91 -0.60 -12.60
N LYS A 498 -27.05 -1.22 -12.92
CA LYS A 498 -28.24 -0.49 -13.31
C LYS A 498 -28.74 0.45 -12.20
N ARG A 499 -28.74 -0.04 -10.93
CA ARG A 499 -29.10 0.79 -9.77
C ARG A 499 -28.12 1.95 -9.58
N PHE A 500 -26.82 1.66 -9.65
CA PHE A 500 -25.77 2.68 -9.54
C PHE A 500 -25.92 3.78 -10.60
N ARG A 501 -26.13 3.42 -11.87
CA ARG A 501 -26.34 4.37 -12.98
C ARG A 501 -27.60 5.20 -12.79
N ALA A 502 -28.69 4.60 -12.31
CA ALA A 502 -29.92 5.33 -12.00
C ALA A 502 -29.72 6.36 -10.89
N GLU A 503 -28.98 6.01 -9.85
CA GLU A 503 -28.64 6.90 -8.75
C GLU A 503 -27.71 8.03 -9.22
N ALA A 504 -26.64 7.71 -9.98
CA ALA A 504 -25.75 8.70 -10.59
C ALA A 504 -26.50 9.73 -11.43
N LYS A 505 -27.44 9.27 -12.27
CA LYS A 505 -28.30 10.15 -13.08
C LYS A 505 -29.17 11.06 -12.21
N LYS A 506 -29.74 10.53 -11.12
CA LYS A 506 -30.58 11.32 -10.18
C LYS A 506 -29.78 12.46 -9.53
N HIS A 507 -28.47 12.25 -9.30
CA HIS A 507 -27.57 13.26 -8.74
C HIS A 507 -26.84 14.11 -9.79
N GLY A 508 -27.29 14.05 -11.05
CA GLY A 508 -26.75 14.87 -12.14
C GLY A 508 -25.28 14.55 -12.46
N ASN A 509 -24.83 13.32 -12.19
CA ASN A 509 -23.47 12.93 -12.48
C ASN A 509 -23.25 12.73 -13.98
N SER A 510 -22.55 13.68 -14.60
CA SER A 510 -22.14 13.64 -16.01
C SER A 510 -20.61 13.78 -16.12
N SER A 511 -19.85 13.27 -15.15
CA SER A 511 -18.40 13.50 -15.05
C SER A 511 -17.61 12.95 -16.25
N GLY A 512 -18.17 12.01 -17.00
CA GLY A 512 -17.46 11.31 -18.09
C GLY A 512 -16.30 10.43 -17.61
N VAL A 513 -16.11 10.32 -16.30
CA VAL A 513 -15.07 9.47 -15.72
C VAL A 513 -15.50 8.01 -15.82
N ILE A 514 -14.63 7.18 -16.39
CA ILE A 514 -14.78 5.72 -16.43
C ILE A 514 -13.90 5.11 -15.34
N SER A 515 -14.46 4.25 -14.52
CA SER A 515 -13.74 3.52 -13.49
C SER A 515 -14.06 2.00 -13.55
N PRO A 516 -13.14 1.12 -13.14
CA PRO A 516 -11.77 1.41 -12.75
C PRO A 516 -10.92 1.96 -13.91
N MET A 517 -9.88 2.71 -13.57
CA MET A 517 -8.95 3.32 -14.53
C MET A 517 -8.13 2.28 -15.31
N ILE A 518 -7.99 1.08 -14.79
CA ILE A 518 -7.16 -0.03 -15.26
C ILE A 518 -5.67 0.29 -15.18
N LEU A 519 -5.17 1.20 -16.02
CA LEU A 519 -3.78 1.64 -16.04
C LEU A 519 -3.71 3.16 -16.09
N PRO A 520 -2.75 3.79 -15.41
CA PRO A 520 -2.61 5.24 -15.46
C PRO A 520 -2.17 5.71 -16.84
N ALA A 521 -2.78 6.80 -17.32
CA ALA A 521 -2.51 7.35 -18.65
C ALA A 521 -1.35 8.36 -18.61
N TYR A 522 -0.10 7.88 -18.50
CA TYR A 522 1.08 8.77 -18.52
C TYR A 522 1.44 9.32 -19.90
N THR A 523 0.86 8.79 -20.98
CA THR A 523 1.12 9.22 -22.35
C THR A 523 0.30 10.44 -22.79
N ARG A 524 -0.75 10.78 -22.07
CA ARG A 524 -1.45 12.04 -22.28
C ARG A 524 -0.71 13.14 -21.52
N ARG A 525 0.20 13.83 -22.20
CA ARG A 525 0.62 15.16 -21.75
C ARG A 525 -0.63 16.04 -21.81
N GLU A 526 -1.21 16.40 -20.67
CA GLU A 526 -2.09 17.57 -20.64
C GLU A 526 -1.28 18.75 -21.19
N PRO A 527 -1.90 19.59 -22.06
CA PRO A 527 -1.25 20.83 -22.46
C PRO A 527 -0.90 21.57 -21.16
N GLU A 528 0.34 22.06 -21.10
CA GLU A 528 0.92 22.75 -19.98
C GLU A 528 -0.15 23.62 -19.29
N ARG A 529 -0.42 23.33 -18.02
CA ARG A 529 -1.11 24.31 -17.18
C ARG A 529 -0.20 25.52 -17.16
N THR A 530 -0.53 26.48 -18.00
CA THR A 530 0.07 27.81 -17.97
C THR A 530 0.03 28.25 -16.53
N ALA A 531 1.21 28.37 -15.92
CA ALA A 531 1.39 28.97 -14.61
C ALA A 531 0.77 30.36 -14.67
N THR A 532 -0.45 30.50 -14.20
CA THR A 532 -0.99 31.81 -13.86
C THR A 532 -0.15 32.32 -12.70
N LYS A 533 0.52 33.44 -12.97
CA LYS A 533 1.41 34.23 -12.13
C LYS A 533 0.86 34.48 -10.74
#